data_507ac09e717445f6e38b5d518f6a3abf
#
_entry.id   507ac09e717445f6e38b5d518f6a3abf
#
_cell.length_a   1.000
_cell.length_b   1.000
_cell.length_c   1.000
_cell.angle_alpha   90.00
_cell.angle_beta   90.00
_cell.angle_gamma   90.00
#
_symmetry.space_group_name_H-M   'P 1'
#
loop_
_entity.id
_entity.type
_entity.pdbx_description
1 polymer ?
#
loop_
_entity_poly.entity_id
_entity_poly.type
_entity_poly.pdbx_seq_one_letter_code
_entity_poly.pdbx_strand_id
1 'polypeptide(L)'
;VALKGHGGRCVINSVNLEDGGKRLRLIAALARRFGAALICLTIDEEGMAKTAEKKLAIARRLRDTLADELGFRDRDLIFDTLTFTVASGDSQLRTAAAETLKAVELVSREFPEANTILGVSNVSFGLQQASRELLNSVFLAEAVEKGLTCAIVNPARIIPMFSISEHERQLALDLIYN
;
A
#
# COMPACT_ATOMS: atom_id res chain seq x y z
N VAL A 1 -15.75 -0.81 20.59
CA VAL A 1 -16.27 0.49 21.04
C VAL A 1 -16.19 1.50 19.90
N ALA A 2 -15.03 1.70 19.26
CA ALA A 2 -14.83 2.72 18.21
C ALA A 2 -15.84 2.63 17.06
N LEU A 3 -16.05 1.44 16.48
CA LEU A 3 -17.00 1.24 15.38
C LEU A 3 -18.46 1.58 15.72
N LYS A 4 -18.84 1.51 16.99
CA LYS A 4 -20.20 1.89 17.43
C LYS A 4 -20.41 3.40 17.54
N GLY A 5 -19.34 4.15 17.76
CA GLY A 5 -19.38 5.60 17.93
C GLY A 5 -19.04 6.39 16.66
N HIS A 6 -18.69 5.71 15.57
CA HIS A 6 -18.30 6.36 14.31
C HIS A 6 -19.54 6.57 13.43
N GLY A 7 -19.74 7.81 12.98
CA GLY A 7 -20.75 8.14 11.98
C GLY A 7 -20.17 7.96 10.56
N GLY A 8 -20.85 7.18 9.73
CA GLY A 8 -20.42 6.90 8.37
C GLY A 8 -19.67 5.58 8.24
N ARG A 9 -19.02 5.37 7.06
CA ARG A 9 -18.32 4.13 6.77
C ARG A 9 -16.89 4.15 7.29
N CYS A 10 -16.56 3.23 8.19
CA CYS A 10 -15.19 3.03 8.69
C CYS A 10 -14.32 2.29 7.69
N VAL A 11 -13.01 2.56 7.75
CA VAL A 11 -11.96 1.74 7.18
C VAL A 11 -11.16 1.14 8.33
N ILE A 12 -11.05 -0.19 8.40
CA ILE A 12 -10.27 -0.87 9.43
C ILE A 12 -8.85 -1.11 8.87
N ASN A 13 -7.86 -0.59 9.54
CA ASN A 13 -6.45 -0.78 9.24
C ASN A 13 -5.83 -1.67 10.35
N SER A 14 -5.51 -2.90 10.14
CA SER A 14 -5.52 -3.68 8.90
C SER A 14 -5.71 -5.17 9.16
N VAL A 15 -5.81 -5.96 8.10
CA VAL A 15 -5.78 -7.43 8.13
C VAL A 15 -4.64 -7.97 7.27
N ASN A 16 -4.14 -9.17 7.59
CA ASN A 16 -3.11 -9.88 6.85
C ASN A 16 -3.22 -11.40 7.07
N LEU A 17 -2.26 -12.16 6.55
CA LEU A 17 -2.23 -13.63 6.68
C LEU A 17 -1.10 -14.14 7.59
N GLU A 18 -0.46 -13.30 8.40
CA GLU A 18 0.69 -13.63 9.25
C GLU A 18 0.43 -14.84 10.17
N ASP A 19 -0.80 -14.98 10.67
CA ASP A 19 -1.22 -16.07 11.56
C ASP A 19 -2.10 -17.13 10.87
N GLY A 20 -1.97 -17.27 9.54
CA GLY A 20 -2.83 -18.13 8.73
C GLY A 20 -4.26 -17.61 8.60
N GLY A 21 -4.46 -16.31 8.79
CA GLY A 21 -5.76 -15.65 8.61
C GLY A 21 -6.74 -15.79 9.78
N LYS A 22 -6.30 -16.25 10.94
CA LYS A 22 -7.16 -16.36 12.14
C LYS A 22 -7.70 -14.99 12.56
N ARG A 23 -6.79 -14.01 12.72
CA ARG A 23 -7.15 -12.62 13.07
C ARG A 23 -7.93 -11.94 11.97
N LEU A 24 -7.60 -12.22 10.70
CA LEU A 24 -8.33 -11.71 9.55
C LEU A 24 -9.82 -12.08 9.66
N ARG A 25 -10.15 -13.34 9.91
CA ARG A 25 -11.55 -13.83 10.01
C ARG A 25 -12.32 -13.16 11.15
N LEU A 26 -11.68 -12.91 12.30
CA LEU A 26 -12.29 -12.20 13.43
C LEU A 26 -12.60 -10.73 13.07
N ILE A 27 -11.63 -10.05 12.46
CA ILE A 27 -11.79 -8.65 12.06
C ILE A 27 -12.81 -8.53 10.92
N ALA A 28 -12.80 -9.45 9.95
CA ALA A 28 -13.75 -9.49 8.85
C ALA A 28 -15.20 -9.63 9.35
N ALA A 29 -15.44 -10.47 10.34
CA ALA A 29 -16.77 -10.60 10.96
C ALA A 29 -17.26 -9.26 11.57
N LEU A 30 -16.37 -8.54 12.24
CA LEU A 30 -16.67 -7.19 12.76
C LEU A 30 -16.89 -6.18 11.63
N ALA A 31 -16.03 -6.17 10.61
CA ALA A 31 -16.13 -5.27 9.47
C ALA A 31 -17.47 -5.44 8.74
N ARG A 32 -17.89 -6.67 8.48
CA ARG A 32 -19.20 -6.96 7.89
C ARG A 32 -20.36 -6.44 8.73
N ARG A 33 -20.31 -6.68 10.04
CA ARG A 33 -21.37 -6.24 10.96
C ARG A 33 -21.57 -4.73 10.93
N PHE A 34 -20.50 -3.96 10.71
CA PHE A 34 -20.54 -2.48 10.71
C PHE A 34 -20.43 -1.86 9.31
N GLY A 35 -20.42 -2.66 8.24
CA GLY A 35 -20.30 -2.18 6.87
C GLY A 35 -18.96 -1.49 6.58
N ALA A 36 -17.88 -1.85 7.32
CA ALA A 36 -16.57 -1.24 7.18
C ALA A 36 -15.81 -1.83 5.98
N ALA A 37 -14.93 -1.01 5.38
CA ALA A 37 -13.91 -1.46 4.43
C ALA A 37 -12.67 -1.97 5.19
N LEU A 38 -11.83 -2.75 4.49
CA LEU A 38 -10.63 -3.36 5.07
C LEU A 38 -9.38 -2.96 4.29
N ILE A 39 -8.35 -2.50 5.01
CA ILE A 39 -6.99 -2.44 4.47
C ILE A 39 -6.36 -3.84 4.63
N CYS A 40 -5.87 -4.38 3.50
CA CYS A 40 -5.32 -5.72 3.37
C CYS A 40 -3.82 -5.61 3.09
N LEU A 41 -2.98 -5.91 4.10
CA LEU A 41 -1.53 -5.86 3.95
C LEU A 41 -1.00 -7.10 3.25
N THR A 42 -0.07 -6.94 2.31
CA THR A 42 0.61 -8.06 1.63
C THR A 42 1.68 -8.71 2.53
N ILE A 43 1.21 -9.27 3.65
CA ILE A 43 1.97 -10.01 4.66
C ILE A 43 1.35 -11.40 4.80
N ASP A 44 2.19 -12.44 4.75
CA ASP A 44 1.77 -13.81 5.00
C ASP A 44 2.61 -14.45 6.13
N GLU A 45 2.56 -15.75 6.25
CA GLU A 45 3.26 -16.54 7.27
C GLU A 45 4.79 -16.42 7.17
N GLU A 46 5.31 -16.03 6.00
CA GLU A 46 6.74 -15.77 5.76
C GLU A 46 7.15 -14.32 6.06
N GLY A 47 6.17 -13.45 6.39
CA GLY A 47 6.37 -12.03 6.69
C GLY A 47 6.00 -11.09 5.55
N MET A 48 6.60 -9.91 5.53
CA MET A 48 6.33 -8.86 4.54
C MET A 48 6.89 -9.24 3.16
N ALA A 49 6.03 -9.26 2.14
CA ALA A 49 6.43 -9.55 0.77
C ALA A 49 7.36 -8.46 0.20
N LYS A 50 8.48 -8.86 -0.40
CA LYS A 50 9.48 -7.94 -0.97
C LYS A 50 9.32 -7.76 -2.49
N THR A 51 8.89 -8.80 -3.22
CA THR A 51 8.72 -8.75 -4.69
C THR A 51 7.28 -8.51 -5.10
N ALA A 52 7.08 -7.90 -6.26
CA ALA A 52 5.75 -7.60 -6.81
C ALA A 52 4.90 -8.86 -7.00
N GLU A 53 5.52 -9.94 -7.48
CA GLU A 53 4.85 -11.23 -7.69
C GLU A 53 4.36 -11.84 -6.38
N LYS A 54 5.18 -11.79 -5.30
CA LYS A 54 4.79 -12.29 -3.98
C LYS A 54 3.69 -11.43 -3.38
N LYS A 55 3.76 -10.10 -3.54
CA LYS A 55 2.71 -9.16 -3.10
C LYS A 55 1.38 -9.47 -3.79
N LEU A 56 1.38 -9.68 -5.11
CA LEU A 56 0.19 -10.07 -5.85
C LEU A 56 -0.34 -11.44 -5.40
N ALA A 57 0.52 -12.43 -5.19
CA ALA A 57 0.10 -13.75 -4.73
C ALA A 57 -0.60 -13.67 -3.36
N ILE A 58 -0.10 -12.84 -2.44
CA ILE A 58 -0.75 -12.61 -1.15
C ILE A 58 -2.07 -11.84 -1.32
N ALA A 59 -2.11 -10.83 -2.19
CA ALA A 59 -3.33 -10.09 -2.49
C ALA A 59 -4.45 -11.02 -3.02
N ARG A 60 -4.11 -11.99 -3.88
CA ARG A 60 -5.05 -13.04 -4.34
C ARG A 60 -5.59 -13.86 -3.18
N ARG A 61 -4.73 -14.38 -2.32
CA ARG A 61 -5.14 -15.17 -1.13
C ARG A 61 -6.05 -14.36 -0.19
N LEU A 62 -5.72 -13.08 0.03
CA LEU A 62 -6.53 -12.16 0.84
C LEU A 62 -7.91 -11.95 0.18
N ARG A 63 -7.93 -11.68 -1.13
CA ARG A 63 -9.18 -11.49 -1.88
C ARG A 63 -10.04 -12.74 -1.85
N ASP A 64 -9.48 -13.91 -2.15
CA ASP A 64 -10.20 -15.17 -2.16
C ASP A 64 -10.83 -15.46 -0.78
N THR A 65 -10.06 -15.27 0.31
CA THR A 65 -10.57 -15.41 1.67
C THR A 65 -11.68 -14.42 1.98
N LEU A 66 -11.47 -13.12 1.66
CA LEU A 66 -12.42 -12.07 2.04
C LEU A 66 -13.66 -12.04 1.15
N ALA A 67 -13.49 -12.16 -0.16
CA ALA A 67 -14.60 -12.05 -1.09
C ALA A 67 -15.34 -13.40 -1.26
N ASP A 68 -14.62 -14.48 -1.58
CA ASP A 68 -15.24 -15.74 -1.94
C ASP A 68 -15.74 -16.52 -0.71
N GLU A 69 -14.96 -16.54 0.39
CA GLU A 69 -15.37 -17.26 1.61
C GLU A 69 -16.21 -16.38 2.56
N LEU A 70 -15.86 -15.09 2.72
CA LEU A 70 -16.47 -14.22 3.71
C LEU A 70 -17.44 -13.18 3.13
N GLY A 71 -17.61 -13.14 1.79
CA GLY A 71 -18.64 -12.37 1.09
C GLY A 71 -18.43 -10.86 1.10
N PHE A 72 -17.17 -10.37 1.12
CA PHE A 72 -16.87 -8.98 0.86
C PHE A 72 -16.97 -8.71 -0.65
N ARG A 73 -17.27 -7.45 -1.01
CA ARG A 73 -17.15 -7.00 -2.40
C ARG A 73 -15.76 -6.46 -2.61
N ASP A 74 -15.17 -6.64 -3.78
CA ASP A 74 -13.82 -6.15 -4.09
C ASP A 74 -13.68 -4.64 -3.80
N ARG A 75 -14.70 -3.83 -4.06
CA ARG A 75 -14.73 -2.38 -3.73
C ARG A 75 -14.65 -2.06 -2.23
N ASP A 76 -14.78 -3.04 -1.37
CA ASP A 76 -14.68 -2.91 0.09
C ASP A 76 -13.27 -3.29 0.59
N LEU A 77 -12.39 -3.73 -0.33
CA LEU A 77 -11.01 -4.12 -0.07
C LEU A 77 -10.05 -3.03 -0.55
N ILE A 78 -9.04 -2.75 0.26
CA ILE A 78 -8.00 -1.75 -0.02
C ILE A 78 -6.65 -2.44 0.19
N PHE A 79 -5.96 -2.80 -0.90
CA PHE A 79 -4.70 -3.52 -0.82
C PHE A 79 -3.52 -2.59 -0.54
N ASP A 80 -2.77 -2.87 0.51
CA ASP A 80 -1.49 -2.22 0.82
C ASP A 80 -0.34 -3.13 0.37
N THR A 81 0.34 -2.72 -0.69
CA THR A 81 1.49 -3.45 -1.23
C THR A 81 2.78 -3.20 -0.47
N LEU A 82 2.72 -2.49 0.63
CA LEU A 82 3.82 -2.16 1.55
C LEU A 82 4.94 -1.35 0.88
N THR A 83 5.32 -0.26 1.50
CA THR A 83 6.42 0.60 1.06
C THR A 83 7.63 0.37 1.96
N PHE A 84 8.77 -0.03 1.37
CA PHE A 84 10.05 -0.12 2.06
C PHE A 84 10.90 1.12 1.76
N THR A 85 11.81 1.45 2.69
CA THR A 85 12.69 2.59 2.49
C THR A 85 13.81 2.27 1.50
N VAL A 86 14.14 3.23 0.65
CA VAL A 86 15.31 3.14 -0.25
C VAL A 86 16.64 3.33 0.51
N ALA A 87 16.60 3.83 1.75
CA ALA A 87 17.78 4.14 2.57
C ALA A 87 18.13 3.02 3.57
N SER A 88 17.63 1.80 3.39
CA SER A 88 17.83 0.70 4.35
C SER A 88 19.29 0.20 4.42
N GLY A 89 20.08 0.39 3.37
CA GLY A 89 21.41 -0.25 3.22
C GLY A 89 21.35 -1.77 2.98
N ASP A 90 20.16 -2.39 3.03
CA ASP A 90 19.96 -3.80 2.71
C ASP A 90 19.91 -4.00 1.19
N SER A 91 20.84 -4.79 0.68
CA SER A 91 20.90 -5.12 -0.77
C SER A 91 19.63 -5.78 -1.30
N GLN A 92 18.89 -6.51 -0.45
CA GLN A 92 17.62 -7.13 -0.81
C GLN A 92 16.47 -6.13 -0.99
N LEU A 93 16.63 -4.91 -0.50
CA LEU A 93 15.63 -3.83 -0.61
C LEU A 93 16.01 -2.78 -1.65
N ARG A 94 17.09 -2.99 -2.40
CA ARG A 94 17.57 -2.04 -3.42
C ARG A 94 16.49 -1.70 -4.45
N THR A 95 15.73 -2.70 -4.91
CA THR A 95 14.63 -2.54 -5.89
C THR A 95 13.26 -2.43 -5.24
N ALA A 96 13.17 -2.33 -3.91
CA ALA A 96 11.90 -2.47 -3.20
C ALA A 96 10.88 -1.37 -3.54
N ALA A 97 11.33 -0.15 -3.87
CA ALA A 97 10.45 0.92 -4.32
C ALA A 97 9.83 0.59 -5.69
N ALA A 98 10.63 0.15 -6.65
CA ALA A 98 10.18 -0.31 -7.97
C ALA A 98 9.24 -1.51 -7.86
N GLU A 99 9.57 -2.49 -7.00
CA GLU A 99 8.72 -3.65 -6.72
C GLU A 99 7.37 -3.25 -6.11
N THR A 100 7.35 -2.22 -5.28
CA THR A 100 6.09 -1.68 -4.72
C THR A 100 5.22 -1.06 -5.80
N LEU A 101 5.80 -0.23 -6.67
CA LEU A 101 5.08 0.39 -7.79
C LEU A 101 4.55 -0.67 -8.78
N LYS A 102 5.37 -1.66 -9.12
CA LYS A 102 4.96 -2.79 -9.95
C LYS A 102 3.82 -3.59 -9.30
N ALA A 103 3.86 -3.81 -7.99
CA ALA A 103 2.79 -4.49 -7.27
C ALA A 103 1.48 -3.70 -7.28
N VAL A 104 1.52 -2.36 -7.12
CA VAL A 104 0.34 -1.50 -7.28
C VAL A 104 -0.28 -1.71 -8.66
N GLU A 105 0.53 -1.67 -9.73
CA GLU A 105 0.08 -1.87 -11.10
C GLU A 105 -0.58 -3.25 -11.29
N LEU A 106 0.07 -4.32 -10.80
CA LEU A 106 -0.44 -5.68 -10.93
C LEU A 106 -1.77 -5.87 -10.18
N VAL A 107 -1.86 -5.40 -8.94
CA VAL A 107 -3.06 -5.49 -8.11
C VAL A 107 -4.21 -4.68 -8.71
N SER A 108 -3.95 -3.45 -9.17
CA SER A 108 -4.98 -2.60 -9.79
C SER A 108 -5.53 -3.18 -11.09
N ARG A 109 -4.67 -3.85 -11.88
CA ARG A 109 -5.11 -4.52 -13.11
C ARG A 109 -5.92 -5.78 -12.84
N GLU A 110 -5.53 -6.56 -11.84
CA GLU A 110 -6.18 -7.84 -11.53
C GLU A 110 -7.51 -7.63 -10.79
N PHE A 111 -7.57 -6.62 -9.91
CA PHE A 111 -8.76 -6.32 -9.12
C PHE A 111 -9.25 -4.88 -9.35
N PRO A 112 -9.81 -4.59 -10.54
CA PRO A 112 -10.14 -3.22 -10.95
C PRO A 112 -11.23 -2.55 -10.10
N GLU A 113 -12.05 -3.32 -9.37
CA GLU A 113 -13.04 -2.78 -8.45
C GLU A 113 -12.47 -2.56 -7.02
N ALA A 114 -11.32 -3.14 -6.70
CA ALA A 114 -10.66 -2.93 -5.42
C ALA A 114 -9.86 -1.63 -5.43
N ASN A 115 -9.49 -1.19 -4.23
CA ASN A 115 -8.63 -0.04 -4.05
C ASN A 115 -7.20 -0.45 -3.66
N THR A 116 -6.26 0.45 -3.88
CA THR A 116 -4.87 0.30 -3.43
C THR A 116 -4.50 1.44 -2.51
N ILE A 117 -3.61 1.19 -1.54
CA ILE A 117 -3.13 2.21 -0.60
C ILE A 117 -1.64 2.03 -0.34
N LEU A 118 -0.93 3.14 -0.10
CA LEU A 118 0.46 3.13 0.34
C LEU A 118 0.70 4.12 1.48
N GLY A 119 1.50 3.73 2.46
CA GLY A 119 2.17 4.63 3.39
C GLY A 119 3.38 5.26 2.70
N VAL A 120 3.17 6.33 1.92
CA VAL A 120 4.16 6.90 1.00
C VAL A 120 5.44 7.34 1.69
N SER A 121 5.35 7.94 2.88
CA SER A 121 6.53 8.47 3.60
C SER A 121 7.54 7.39 4.03
N ASN A 122 7.18 6.12 3.97
CA ASN A 122 8.08 5.01 4.28
C ASN A 122 9.20 4.88 3.25
N VAL A 123 8.97 5.22 1.97
CA VAL A 123 10.00 5.13 0.91
C VAL A 123 11.24 5.95 1.24
N SER A 124 11.07 7.06 1.92
CA SER A 124 12.12 8.04 2.25
C SER A 124 12.60 7.98 3.70
N PHE A 125 12.16 6.98 4.48
CA PHE A 125 12.55 6.87 5.89
C PHE A 125 14.07 6.76 6.02
N GLY A 126 14.66 7.59 6.92
CA GLY A 126 16.11 7.66 7.12
C GLY A 126 16.81 8.76 6.31
N LEU A 127 16.16 9.38 5.32
CA LEU A 127 16.71 10.50 4.57
C LEU A 127 16.50 11.83 5.29
N GLN A 128 17.25 12.87 4.87
CA GLN A 128 17.04 14.25 5.32
C GLN A 128 15.72 14.82 4.83
N GLN A 129 15.15 15.79 5.57
CA GLN A 129 13.80 16.31 5.34
C GLN A 129 13.53 16.77 3.91
N ALA A 130 14.43 17.60 3.32
CA ALA A 130 14.26 18.09 1.96
C ALA A 130 14.23 16.97 0.91
N SER A 131 15.14 15.99 1.04
CA SER A 131 15.17 14.80 0.17
C SER A 131 13.92 13.93 0.34
N ARG A 132 13.35 13.88 1.56
CA ARG A 132 12.12 13.13 1.82
C ARG A 132 10.93 13.74 1.10
N GLU A 133 10.77 15.06 1.14
CA GLU A 133 9.64 15.75 0.50
C GLU A 133 9.68 15.54 -1.03
N LEU A 134 10.87 15.68 -1.62
CA LEU A 134 11.08 15.42 -3.04
C LEU A 134 10.76 13.96 -3.40
N LEU A 135 11.40 13.01 -2.73
CA LEU A 135 11.23 11.59 -3.05
C LEU A 135 9.79 11.11 -2.85
N ASN A 136 9.13 11.53 -1.76
CA ASN A 136 7.72 11.19 -1.49
C ASN A 136 6.80 11.72 -2.58
N SER A 137 7.07 12.93 -3.09
CA SER A 137 6.24 13.56 -4.11
C SER A 137 6.37 12.86 -5.46
N VAL A 138 7.59 12.54 -5.89
CA VAL A 138 7.85 11.80 -7.12
C VAL A 138 7.31 10.36 -7.01
N PHE A 139 7.57 9.66 -5.89
CA PHE A 139 7.07 8.31 -5.67
C PHE A 139 5.54 8.24 -5.66
N LEU A 140 4.87 9.24 -5.06
CA LEU A 140 3.40 9.33 -5.09
C LEU A 140 2.88 9.51 -6.51
N ALA A 141 3.50 10.38 -7.31
CA ALA A 141 3.12 10.60 -8.71
C ALA A 141 3.24 9.32 -9.53
N GLU A 142 4.39 8.62 -9.44
CA GLU A 142 4.60 7.32 -10.09
C GLU A 142 3.57 6.27 -9.64
N ALA A 143 3.26 6.21 -8.34
CA ALA A 143 2.27 5.28 -7.81
C ALA A 143 0.85 5.56 -8.34
N VAL A 144 0.47 6.82 -8.46
CA VAL A 144 -0.84 7.22 -9.05
C VAL A 144 -0.92 6.80 -10.51
N GLU A 145 0.14 6.98 -11.30
CA GLU A 145 0.22 6.51 -12.69
C GLU A 145 0.09 4.98 -12.80
N LYS A 146 0.53 4.24 -11.76
CA LYS A 146 0.40 2.78 -11.67
C LYS A 146 -0.95 2.31 -11.11
N GLY A 147 -1.87 3.22 -10.79
CA GLY A 147 -3.22 2.90 -10.34
C GLY A 147 -3.41 2.94 -8.82
N LEU A 148 -2.56 3.67 -8.09
CA LEU A 148 -2.80 3.94 -6.66
C LEU A 148 -4.04 4.82 -6.48
N THR A 149 -4.98 4.38 -5.64
CA THR A 149 -6.25 5.09 -5.40
C THR A 149 -6.28 5.82 -4.05
N CYS A 150 -5.49 5.38 -3.07
CA CYS A 150 -5.42 5.98 -1.74
C CYS A 150 -3.96 6.14 -1.30
N ALA A 151 -3.68 7.15 -0.48
CA ALA A 151 -2.35 7.35 0.09
C ALA A 151 -2.42 7.85 1.54
N ILE A 152 -1.52 7.35 2.39
CA ILE A 152 -1.29 7.91 3.72
C ILE A 152 -0.08 8.84 3.59
N VAL A 153 -0.34 10.14 3.61
CA VAL A 153 0.66 11.20 3.41
C VAL A 153 0.37 12.41 4.31
N ASN A 154 1.38 13.23 4.54
CA ASN A 154 1.16 14.60 5.00
C ASN A 154 1.01 15.50 3.76
N PRO A 155 -0.21 15.96 3.41
CA PRO A 155 -0.44 16.72 2.18
C PRO A 155 0.32 18.06 2.14
N ALA A 156 0.62 18.67 3.29
CA ALA A 156 1.40 19.90 3.37
C ALA A 156 2.87 19.72 2.97
N ARG A 157 3.34 18.48 2.81
CA ARG A 157 4.73 18.13 2.44
C ARG A 157 4.86 17.47 1.09
N ILE A 158 3.79 17.44 0.31
CA ILE A 158 3.81 16.98 -1.07
C ILE A 158 4.05 18.17 -1.97
N ILE A 159 5.16 18.13 -2.71
CA ILE A 159 5.55 19.15 -3.66
C ILE A 159 4.80 18.91 -4.97
N PRO A 160 4.08 19.89 -5.53
CA PRO A 160 3.45 19.73 -6.83
C PRO A 160 4.49 19.43 -7.92
N MET A 161 4.22 18.47 -8.80
CA MET A 161 5.19 18.00 -9.80
C MET A 161 5.72 19.12 -10.72
N PHE A 162 4.90 20.12 -11.04
CA PHE A 162 5.33 21.28 -11.83
C PHE A 162 6.34 22.19 -11.12
N SER A 163 6.50 22.05 -9.81
CA SER A 163 7.48 22.82 -8.99
C SER A 163 8.80 22.07 -8.79
N ILE A 164 8.90 20.82 -9.26
CA ILE A 164 10.10 19.99 -9.20
C ILE A 164 10.84 20.13 -10.52
N SER A 165 12.14 20.47 -10.47
CA SER A 165 12.98 20.53 -11.66
C SER A 165 13.18 19.14 -12.27
N GLU A 166 13.40 19.08 -13.59
CA GLU A 166 13.66 17.81 -14.28
C GLU A 166 14.85 17.05 -13.71
N HIS A 167 15.90 17.77 -13.31
CA HIS A 167 17.08 17.18 -12.69
C HIS A 167 16.75 16.51 -11.33
N GLU A 168 16.01 17.21 -10.46
CA GLU A 168 15.56 16.64 -9.17
C GLU A 168 14.65 15.45 -9.36
N ARG A 169 13.72 15.54 -10.32
CA ARG A 169 12.84 14.44 -10.69
C ARG A 169 13.64 13.23 -11.11
N GLN A 170 14.64 13.40 -12.00
CA GLN A 170 15.46 12.29 -12.46
C GLN A 170 16.24 11.64 -11.32
N LEU A 171 16.83 12.42 -10.42
CA LEU A 171 17.51 11.88 -9.23
C LEU A 171 16.58 11.04 -8.35
N ALA A 172 15.34 11.47 -8.16
CA ALA A 172 14.35 10.72 -7.40
C ALA A 172 13.94 9.43 -8.12
N LEU A 173 13.75 9.46 -9.44
CA LEU A 173 13.48 8.27 -10.25
C LEU A 173 14.63 7.26 -10.22
N ASP A 174 15.87 7.74 -10.29
CA ASP A 174 17.04 6.88 -10.17
C ASP A 174 17.09 6.16 -8.82
N LEU A 175 16.68 6.82 -7.72
CA LEU A 175 16.57 6.20 -6.40
C LEU A 175 15.41 5.19 -6.30
N ILE A 176 14.33 5.39 -7.05
CA ILE A 176 13.15 4.52 -7.04
C ILE A 176 13.42 3.24 -7.84
N TYR A 177 14.12 3.36 -8.99
CA TYR A 177 14.23 2.28 -9.96
C TYR A 177 15.60 1.57 -9.99
N ASN A 178 16.62 2.07 -9.28
CA ASN A 178 17.96 1.47 -9.14
C ASN A 178 18.17 0.90 -7.74
#